data_54649c7fc5faf3915e2714e1bc06e60c
#
_entry.id   54649c7fc5faf3915e2714e1bc06e60c
#
_cell.length_a   1.000
_cell.length_b   1.000
_cell.length_c   1.000
_cell.angle_alpha   90.00
_cell.angle_beta   90.00
_cell.angle_gamma   90.00
#
_symmetry.space_group_name_H-M   'P 1'
#
loop_
_entity.id
_entity.type
_entity.pdbx_description
1 polymer ?
#
loop_
_entity_poly.entity_id
_entity_poly.type
_entity_poly.pdbx_seq_one_letter_code
_entity_poly.pdbx_strand_id
1 'polypeptide(L)'
;MVKFSKNNKSQRGDTLVEVAIAMAVLGLVLASTLTVINRSLYGVMNAVERTAARGEVNSQVEMLRYVFDTQTGINRQVANDIIDMTKNSTDSGMSNIASRGCAVGSGGFYLGMSNDATEPISVTKYDATDSVADNVAAAPHPGDGIWIEGVKHGPSGSVPGYIDFYVRACWTPRIAQEIGQGRLESTVRVYYREDG
;
A
#
# COMPACT_ATOMS: atom_id res chain seq x y z
N MET A 1 -85.58 -14.03 -18.86
CA MET A 1 -84.56 -15.01 -19.13
C MET A 1 -83.41 -14.31 -19.85
N VAL A 2 -82.32 -13.93 -19.11
CA VAL A 2 -81.18 -13.23 -19.66
C VAL A 2 -80.12 -14.29 -19.97
N LYS A 3 -79.75 -14.47 -21.25
CA LYS A 3 -78.79 -15.42 -21.74
C LYS A 3 -77.42 -14.77 -21.61
N PHE A 4 -76.59 -15.18 -20.60
CA PHE A 4 -75.16 -14.81 -20.54
C PHE A 4 -74.39 -15.58 -21.62
N SER A 5 -73.94 -14.85 -22.62
CA SER A 5 -73.09 -15.34 -23.63
C SER A 5 -71.64 -15.49 -23.01
N LYS A 6 -71.18 -16.72 -22.80
CA LYS A 6 -69.88 -17.04 -22.30
C LYS A 6 -68.86 -16.87 -23.43
N ASN A 7 -68.25 -15.69 -23.48
CA ASN A 7 -67.18 -15.40 -24.43
C ASN A 7 -65.90 -16.07 -23.95
N ASN A 8 -65.69 -17.31 -24.33
CA ASN A 8 -64.40 -18.00 -24.14
C ASN A 8 -63.38 -17.45 -25.12
N LYS A 9 -62.83 -16.27 -24.86
CA LYS A 9 -61.68 -15.80 -25.60
C LYS A 9 -60.48 -16.66 -25.15
N SER A 10 -59.86 -17.26 -26.12
CA SER A 10 -58.64 -18.05 -26.06
C SER A 10 -57.51 -17.31 -25.32
N GLN A 11 -57.28 -17.63 -24.06
CA GLN A 11 -56.21 -17.07 -23.22
C GLN A 11 -54.88 -17.77 -23.40
N ARG A 12 -54.74 -18.63 -24.44
CA ARG A 12 -53.55 -19.47 -24.63
C ARG A 12 -52.30 -18.74 -25.17
N GLY A 13 -52.46 -17.52 -25.70
CA GLY A 13 -51.31 -16.73 -26.19
C GLY A 13 -50.76 -15.74 -25.17
N ASP A 14 -51.61 -15.21 -24.28
CA ASP A 14 -51.25 -14.18 -23.29
C ASP A 14 -50.26 -14.73 -22.24
N THR A 15 -50.47 -15.96 -21.77
CA THR A 15 -49.64 -16.56 -20.73
C THR A 15 -48.21 -16.85 -21.22
N LEU A 16 -48.02 -17.19 -22.49
CA LEU A 16 -46.69 -17.52 -23.03
C LEU A 16 -45.84 -16.26 -23.22
N VAL A 17 -46.46 -15.17 -23.65
CA VAL A 17 -45.76 -13.87 -23.76
C VAL A 17 -45.47 -13.31 -22.37
N GLU A 18 -46.35 -13.45 -21.40
CA GLU A 18 -46.12 -13.02 -20.03
C GLU A 18 -44.97 -13.76 -19.38
N VAL A 19 -44.89 -15.10 -19.53
CA VAL A 19 -43.78 -15.90 -19.03
C VAL A 19 -42.45 -15.51 -19.73
N ALA A 20 -42.47 -15.24 -21.04
CA ALA A 20 -41.30 -14.82 -21.77
C ALA A 20 -40.76 -13.47 -21.28
N ILE A 21 -41.65 -12.51 -21.04
CA ILE A 21 -41.29 -11.20 -20.49
C ILE A 21 -40.78 -11.35 -19.05
N ALA A 22 -41.41 -12.15 -18.22
CA ALA A 22 -40.97 -12.39 -16.83
C ALA A 22 -39.56 -13.00 -16.79
N MET A 23 -39.28 -13.97 -17.67
CA MET A 23 -37.94 -14.57 -17.76
C MET A 23 -36.88 -13.59 -18.29
N ALA A 24 -37.25 -12.72 -19.24
CA ALA A 24 -36.34 -11.69 -19.75
C ALA A 24 -36.01 -10.67 -18.64
N VAL A 25 -36.98 -10.21 -17.87
CA VAL A 25 -36.80 -9.29 -16.74
C VAL A 25 -35.95 -9.96 -15.66
N LEU A 26 -36.25 -11.20 -15.29
CA LEU A 26 -35.48 -11.96 -14.32
C LEU A 26 -34.01 -12.10 -14.75
N GLY A 27 -33.75 -12.44 -16.01
CA GLY A 27 -32.40 -12.53 -16.59
C GLY A 27 -31.65 -11.21 -16.50
N LEU A 28 -32.31 -10.10 -16.77
CA LEU A 28 -31.73 -8.75 -16.70
C LEU A 28 -31.38 -8.34 -15.26
N VAL A 29 -32.25 -8.68 -14.29
CA VAL A 29 -32.00 -8.44 -12.87
C VAL A 29 -30.82 -9.28 -12.38
N LEU A 30 -30.75 -10.56 -12.73
CA LEU A 30 -29.64 -11.42 -12.35
C LEU A 30 -28.30 -10.93 -12.94
N ALA A 31 -28.28 -10.56 -14.22
CA ALA A 31 -27.07 -10.05 -14.87
C ALA A 31 -26.59 -8.74 -14.23
N SER A 32 -27.50 -7.82 -13.91
CA SER A 32 -27.16 -6.57 -13.24
C SER A 32 -26.63 -6.80 -11.83
N THR A 33 -27.23 -7.72 -11.06
CA THR A 33 -26.82 -8.07 -9.71
C THR A 33 -25.42 -8.67 -9.70
N LEU A 34 -25.12 -9.60 -10.61
CA LEU A 34 -23.76 -10.17 -10.74
C LEU A 34 -22.71 -9.11 -11.06
N THR A 35 -23.04 -8.16 -11.91
CA THR A 35 -22.13 -7.05 -12.23
C THR A 35 -21.81 -6.19 -11.00
N VAL A 36 -22.81 -5.88 -10.19
CA VAL A 36 -22.65 -5.08 -8.95
C VAL A 36 -21.82 -5.86 -7.93
N ILE A 37 -22.11 -7.16 -7.75
CA ILE A 37 -21.35 -8.01 -6.82
C ILE A 37 -19.86 -8.05 -7.23
N ASN A 38 -19.57 -8.29 -8.49
CA ASN A 38 -18.18 -8.33 -8.97
C ASN A 38 -17.46 -7.01 -8.72
N ARG A 39 -18.07 -5.86 -9.06
CA ARG A 39 -17.47 -4.55 -8.79
C ARG A 39 -17.25 -4.30 -7.30
N SER A 40 -18.17 -4.73 -6.44
CA SER A 40 -18.06 -4.61 -5.00
C SER A 40 -16.90 -5.43 -4.45
N LEU A 41 -16.72 -6.67 -4.91
CA LEU A 41 -15.60 -7.53 -4.53
C LEU A 41 -14.25 -6.89 -4.90
N TYR A 42 -14.12 -6.30 -6.08
CA TYR A 42 -12.91 -5.56 -6.48
C TYR A 42 -12.61 -4.41 -5.53
N GLY A 43 -13.63 -3.64 -5.15
CA GLY A 43 -13.48 -2.55 -4.19
C GLY A 43 -13.00 -3.01 -2.82
N VAL A 44 -13.56 -4.10 -2.31
CA VAL A 44 -13.18 -4.68 -1.01
C VAL A 44 -11.73 -5.18 -1.04
N MET A 45 -11.33 -5.93 -2.08
CA MET A 45 -9.97 -6.44 -2.17
C MET A 45 -8.93 -5.32 -2.24
N ASN A 46 -9.18 -4.28 -3.01
CA ASN A 46 -8.30 -3.11 -3.07
C ASN A 46 -8.23 -2.37 -1.70
N ALA A 47 -9.35 -2.30 -0.97
CA ALA A 47 -9.36 -1.72 0.38
C ALA A 47 -8.53 -2.55 1.37
N VAL A 48 -8.61 -3.88 1.30
CA VAL A 48 -7.82 -4.79 2.15
C VAL A 48 -6.32 -4.65 1.85
N GLU A 49 -5.92 -4.64 0.58
CA GLU A 49 -4.52 -4.45 0.19
C GLU A 49 -3.96 -3.11 0.69
N ARG A 50 -4.72 -2.02 0.52
CA ARG A 50 -4.34 -0.69 1.04
C ARG A 50 -4.24 -0.65 2.55
N THR A 51 -5.13 -1.36 3.26
CA THR A 51 -5.10 -1.41 4.73
C THR A 51 -3.89 -2.19 5.21
N ALA A 52 -3.55 -3.31 4.57
CA ALA A 52 -2.34 -4.07 4.86
C ALA A 52 -1.08 -3.22 4.63
N ALA A 53 -0.98 -2.55 3.47
CA ALA A 53 0.14 -1.67 3.16
C ALA A 53 0.29 -0.52 4.17
N ARG A 54 -0.84 0.05 4.66
CA ARG A 54 -0.81 1.07 5.72
C ARG A 54 -0.30 0.51 7.05
N GLY A 55 -0.69 -0.70 7.40
CA GLY A 55 -0.19 -1.38 8.59
C GLY A 55 1.33 -1.50 8.57
N GLU A 56 1.89 -1.95 7.46
CA GLU A 56 3.33 -2.10 7.27
C GLU A 56 4.06 -0.75 7.29
N VAL A 57 3.55 0.27 6.56
CA VAL A 57 4.15 1.62 6.58
C VAL A 57 4.14 2.19 8.00
N ASN A 58 3.04 2.06 8.74
CA ASN A 58 2.97 2.53 10.12
C ASN A 58 3.93 1.78 11.04
N SER A 59 4.10 0.47 10.85
CA SER A 59 5.08 -0.32 11.60
C SER A 59 6.50 0.20 11.39
N GLN A 60 6.89 0.48 10.15
CA GLN A 60 8.20 1.07 9.83
C GLN A 60 8.37 2.47 10.46
N VAL A 61 7.33 3.29 10.41
CA VAL A 61 7.32 4.63 11.04
C VAL A 61 7.52 4.55 12.55
N GLU A 62 6.82 3.64 13.22
CA GLU A 62 6.94 3.47 14.68
C GLU A 62 8.30 2.89 15.06
N MET A 63 8.85 1.95 14.29
CA MET A 63 10.22 1.45 14.51
C MET A 63 11.25 2.57 14.36
N LEU A 64 11.14 3.43 13.34
CA LEU A 64 11.99 4.60 13.18
C LEU A 64 11.92 5.52 14.40
N ARG A 65 10.71 5.87 14.82
CA ARG A 65 10.52 6.72 16.00
C ARG A 65 11.15 6.10 17.24
N TYR A 66 10.90 4.83 17.47
CA TYR A 66 11.47 4.12 18.62
C TYR A 66 13.01 4.17 18.64
N VAL A 67 13.65 3.95 17.49
CA VAL A 67 15.11 4.00 17.37
C VAL A 67 15.65 5.40 17.69
N PHE A 68 15.01 6.43 17.18
CA PHE A 68 15.50 7.81 17.35
C PHE A 68 15.08 8.45 18.70
N ASP A 69 13.96 8.05 19.29
CA ASP A 69 13.53 8.55 20.58
C ASP A 69 14.33 7.93 21.73
N THR A 70 14.72 6.66 21.60
CA THR A 70 15.36 5.90 22.67
C THR A 70 16.88 5.96 22.66
N GLN A 71 17.54 6.78 21.91
CA GLN A 71 19.00 6.94 21.62
C GLN A 71 20.00 6.50 22.73
N THR A 72 19.77 5.34 23.35
CA THR A 72 20.60 4.74 24.39
C THR A 72 21.04 3.34 24.00
N GLY A 73 22.28 3.00 24.29
CA GLY A 73 22.82 1.66 24.03
C GLY A 73 22.75 1.27 22.56
N ILE A 74 22.11 0.14 22.27
CA ILE A 74 22.03 -0.48 20.93
C ILE A 74 21.22 0.39 19.97
N ASN A 75 20.17 1.05 20.43
CA ASN A 75 19.37 1.93 19.56
C ASN A 75 20.18 3.09 19.00
N ARG A 76 21.22 3.55 19.72
CA ARG A 76 22.15 4.56 19.20
C ARG A 76 22.98 4.01 18.03
N GLN A 77 23.42 2.76 18.11
CA GLN A 77 24.18 2.14 17.01
C GLN A 77 23.29 1.98 15.77
N VAL A 78 22.08 1.47 15.95
CA VAL A 78 21.09 1.35 14.87
C VAL A 78 20.77 2.73 14.26
N ALA A 79 20.61 3.77 15.10
CA ALA A 79 20.38 5.13 14.63
C ALA A 79 21.55 5.67 13.80
N ASN A 80 22.78 5.40 14.22
CA ASN A 80 23.99 5.79 13.47
C ASN A 80 24.07 5.06 12.13
N ASP A 81 23.80 3.77 12.12
CA ASP A 81 23.78 2.97 10.88
C ASP A 81 22.73 3.50 9.89
N ILE A 82 21.55 3.93 10.40
CA ILE A 82 20.52 4.58 9.59
C ILE A 82 21.01 5.94 9.07
N ILE A 83 21.65 6.76 9.91
CA ILE A 83 22.18 8.07 9.53
C ILE A 83 23.23 7.93 8.43
N ASP A 84 24.11 6.92 8.53
CA ASP A 84 25.14 6.64 7.52
C ASP A 84 24.57 6.19 6.18
N MET A 85 23.36 5.58 6.19
CA MET A 85 22.66 5.21 4.96
C MET A 85 21.91 6.38 4.33
N THR A 86 21.65 7.46 5.08
CA THR A 86 20.95 8.63 4.54
C THR A 86 21.87 9.44 3.63
N LYS A 87 21.27 10.12 2.66
CA LYS A 87 22.00 11.00 1.75
C LYS A 87 21.74 12.46 2.08
N ASN A 88 22.75 13.30 1.80
CA ASN A 88 22.57 14.73 1.96
C ASN A 88 21.56 15.26 0.93
N SER A 89 20.82 16.28 1.31
CA SER A 89 19.83 16.93 0.43
C SER A 89 20.46 17.55 -0.82
N THR A 90 21.78 17.80 -0.77
CA THR A 90 22.57 18.35 -1.90
C THR A 90 23.04 17.26 -2.87
N ASP A 91 22.92 15.98 -2.52
CA ASP A 91 23.36 14.88 -3.38
C ASP A 91 22.46 14.79 -4.62
N SER A 92 23.10 14.46 -5.75
CA SER A 92 22.38 14.33 -7.01
C SER A 92 21.28 13.26 -6.93
N GLY A 93 20.08 13.65 -7.29
CA GLY A 93 18.90 12.77 -7.27
C GLY A 93 18.07 12.82 -6.01
N MET A 94 18.49 13.51 -4.94
CA MET A 94 17.68 13.67 -3.72
C MET A 94 16.56 14.69 -3.88
N SER A 95 16.72 15.71 -4.73
CA SER A 95 15.69 16.71 -5.03
C SER A 95 14.37 16.11 -5.56
N ASN A 96 14.41 14.89 -6.10
CA ASN A 96 13.26 14.24 -6.71
C ASN A 96 12.79 12.99 -5.97
N ILE A 97 13.23 12.81 -4.71
CA ILE A 97 12.89 11.58 -3.96
C ILE A 97 11.37 11.39 -3.82
N ALA A 98 10.62 12.45 -3.59
CA ALA A 98 9.17 12.41 -3.50
C ALA A 98 8.48 12.03 -4.83
N SER A 99 9.12 12.28 -5.97
CA SER A 99 8.54 12.04 -7.30
C SER A 99 8.92 10.68 -7.91
N ARG A 100 9.81 9.90 -7.28
CA ARG A 100 10.34 8.66 -7.86
C ARG A 100 9.31 7.54 -8.05
N GLY A 101 8.13 7.67 -7.52
CA GLY A 101 7.14 6.61 -7.62
C GLY A 101 7.57 5.36 -6.82
N CYS A 102 7.53 4.21 -7.46
CA CYS A 102 7.92 2.92 -6.87
C CYS A 102 9.37 2.50 -7.19
N ALA A 103 10.18 3.41 -7.71
CA ALA A 103 11.61 3.16 -7.93
C ALA A 103 12.37 3.40 -6.63
N VAL A 104 13.14 2.41 -6.19
CA VAL A 104 14.03 2.53 -5.02
C VAL A 104 15.31 3.22 -5.45
N GLY A 105 15.72 4.22 -4.68
CA GLY A 105 17.01 4.88 -4.86
C GLY A 105 18.15 4.14 -4.16
N SER A 106 19.38 4.48 -4.53
CA SER A 106 20.56 4.00 -3.79
C SER A 106 20.51 4.56 -2.36
N GLY A 107 20.49 3.67 -1.36
CA GLY A 107 20.39 4.02 0.07
C GLY A 107 19.04 3.75 0.68
N GLY A 108 18.14 3.04 -0.01
CA GLY A 108 16.95 2.47 0.57
C GLY A 108 17.29 1.39 1.59
N PHE A 109 16.50 1.30 2.65
CA PHE A 109 16.63 0.28 3.69
C PHE A 109 15.25 -0.06 4.24
N TYR A 110 15.16 -1.10 5.03
CA TYR A 110 13.98 -1.42 5.84
C TYR A 110 14.39 -1.87 7.24
N LEU A 111 13.48 -1.72 8.18
CA LEU A 111 13.65 -2.12 9.56
C LEU A 111 12.95 -3.46 9.79
N GLY A 112 13.66 -4.40 10.37
CA GLY A 112 13.12 -5.69 10.78
C GLY A 112 13.17 -5.85 12.29
N MET A 113 12.29 -6.69 12.85
CA MET A 113 12.42 -7.14 14.23
C MET A 113 13.40 -8.31 14.26
N SER A 114 14.43 -8.18 15.06
CA SER A 114 15.36 -9.28 15.33
C SER A 114 14.83 -10.16 16.46
N ASN A 115 15.09 -11.46 16.36
CA ASN A 115 14.85 -12.39 17.46
C ASN A 115 15.90 -12.30 18.57
N ASP A 116 16.93 -11.49 18.37
CA ASP A 116 17.96 -11.25 19.36
C ASP A 116 17.48 -10.19 20.37
N ALA A 117 17.39 -10.61 21.64
CA ALA A 117 16.96 -9.71 22.71
C ALA A 117 17.93 -8.53 22.93
N THR A 118 19.17 -8.65 22.44
CA THR A 118 20.20 -7.61 22.51
C THR A 118 20.10 -6.61 21.36
N GLU A 119 19.53 -7.00 20.20
CA GLU A 119 19.30 -6.15 19.05
C GLU A 119 17.86 -6.29 18.55
N PRO A 120 16.89 -5.64 19.20
CA PRO A 120 15.49 -5.85 18.89
C PRO A 120 15.08 -5.33 17.50
N ILE A 121 15.86 -4.39 16.91
CA ILE A 121 15.63 -3.84 15.58
C ILE A 121 16.88 -4.01 14.74
N SER A 122 16.74 -4.61 13.57
CA SER A 122 17.78 -4.73 12.57
C SER A 122 17.50 -3.80 11.38
N VAL A 123 18.58 -3.26 10.83
CA VAL A 123 18.53 -2.44 9.61
C VAL A 123 19.05 -3.28 8.46
N THR A 124 18.27 -3.44 7.43
CA THR A 124 18.68 -4.16 6.23
C THR A 124 18.72 -3.20 5.04
N LYS A 125 19.86 -3.10 4.36
CA LYS A 125 19.96 -2.32 3.13
C LYS A 125 19.10 -2.95 2.05
N TYR A 126 18.38 -2.10 1.35
CA TYR A 126 17.69 -2.49 0.15
C TYR A 126 18.68 -2.47 -1.01
N ASP A 127 18.94 -3.62 -1.61
CA ASP A 127 19.72 -3.69 -2.85
C ASP A 127 18.72 -3.75 -4.03
N ALA A 128 18.86 -2.81 -4.97
CA ALA A 128 18.01 -2.74 -6.16
C ALA A 128 18.20 -3.96 -7.09
N THR A 129 19.24 -4.75 -6.88
CA THR A 129 19.49 -6.02 -7.60
C THR A 129 18.77 -7.19 -6.95
N ASP A 130 18.44 -7.10 -5.67
CA ASP A 130 17.61 -8.07 -5.00
C ASP A 130 16.16 -7.83 -5.40
N SER A 131 15.51 -8.83 -5.93
CA SER A 131 14.09 -8.75 -6.15
C SER A 131 13.42 -8.46 -4.81
N VAL A 132 12.59 -7.43 -4.75
CA VAL A 132 11.86 -7.01 -3.53
C VAL A 132 11.15 -8.19 -2.86
N ALA A 133 10.82 -9.22 -3.65
CA ALA A 133 10.20 -10.46 -3.22
C ALA A 133 11.04 -11.31 -2.25
N ASP A 134 12.37 -11.22 -2.29
CA ASP A 134 13.23 -12.09 -1.47
C ASP A 134 13.44 -11.54 -0.05
N ASN A 135 13.25 -10.23 0.16
CA ASN A 135 13.53 -9.57 1.43
C ASN A 135 12.28 -9.15 2.23
N VAL A 136 11.11 -9.17 1.61
CA VAL A 136 9.85 -8.90 2.29
C VAL A 136 9.01 -10.17 2.24
N ALA A 137 9.00 -10.93 3.33
CA ALA A 137 8.31 -12.22 3.45
C ALA A 137 6.80 -12.21 3.17
N ALA A 138 6.27 -11.09 2.71
CA ALA A 138 4.85 -10.90 2.42
C ALA A 138 4.57 -10.19 1.09
N ALA A 139 5.58 -9.86 0.28
CA ALA A 139 5.33 -9.24 -1.03
C ALA A 139 4.85 -10.29 -2.02
N PRO A 140 3.58 -10.25 -2.48
CA PRO A 140 3.03 -11.30 -3.31
C PRO A 140 3.53 -11.29 -4.77
N HIS A 141 4.26 -10.25 -5.19
CA HIS A 141 4.69 -10.08 -6.58
C HIS A 141 6.05 -9.37 -6.71
N PRO A 142 6.83 -9.67 -7.75
CA PRO A 142 8.06 -8.93 -8.08
C PRO A 142 7.76 -7.42 -8.27
N GLY A 143 8.51 -6.58 -7.59
CA GLY A 143 8.29 -5.12 -7.61
C GLY A 143 7.40 -4.59 -6.49
N ASP A 144 6.80 -5.46 -5.69
CA ASP A 144 6.10 -5.09 -4.48
C ASP A 144 7.11 -5.01 -3.33
N GLY A 145 6.96 -4.05 -2.44
CA GLY A 145 7.84 -3.95 -1.30
C GLY A 145 7.61 -2.72 -0.46
N ILE A 146 8.33 -2.71 0.66
CA ILE A 146 8.39 -1.57 1.55
C ILE A 146 9.86 -1.19 1.76
N TRP A 147 10.15 0.10 1.70
CA TRP A 147 11.47 0.64 1.96
C TRP A 147 11.40 2.05 2.51
N ILE A 148 12.51 2.47 3.08
CA ILE A 148 12.71 3.79 3.66
C ILE A 148 13.88 4.44 2.94
N GLU A 149 13.72 5.69 2.56
CA GLU A 149 14.81 6.54 2.08
C GLU A 149 14.91 7.77 2.96
N GLY A 150 16.11 8.09 3.43
CA GLY A 150 16.36 9.26 4.28
C GLY A 150 17.09 10.37 3.53
N VAL A 151 16.64 11.61 3.74
CA VAL A 151 17.31 12.83 3.25
C VAL A 151 17.76 13.64 4.45
N LYS A 152 19.07 13.79 4.59
CA LYS A 152 19.72 14.53 5.66
C LYS A 152 19.80 16.01 5.29
N HIS A 153 19.30 16.87 6.18
CA HIS A 153 19.40 18.32 6.10
C HIS A 153 20.30 18.81 7.23
N GLY A 154 21.37 19.48 6.89
CA GLY A 154 22.31 20.06 7.85
C GLY A 154 21.65 21.17 8.68
N PRO A 155 22.25 21.53 9.81
CA PRO A 155 21.78 22.63 10.63
C PRO A 155 21.83 23.95 9.83
N SER A 156 20.84 24.81 10.03
CA SER A 156 20.76 26.12 9.41
C SER A 156 20.37 27.19 10.43
N GLY A 157 21.31 28.03 10.79
CA GLY A 157 21.11 29.04 11.84
C GLY A 157 20.78 28.39 13.20
N SER A 158 19.62 28.70 13.75
CA SER A 158 19.13 28.13 15.01
C SER A 158 18.36 26.82 14.85
N VAL A 159 18.17 26.35 13.62
CA VAL A 159 17.42 25.10 13.34
C VAL A 159 18.39 23.92 13.41
N PRO A 160 18.14 22.93 14.28
CA PRO A 160 18.97 21.73 14.34
C PRO A 160 18.88 20.94 13.02
N GLY A 161 19.89 20.13 12.76
CA GLY A 161 19.86 19.21 11.62
C GLY A 161 18.69 18.22 11.77
N TYR A 162 18.12 17.83 10.65
CA TYR A 162 17.02 16.87 10.63
C TYR A 162 17.13 15.93 9.41
N ILE A 163 16.47 14.80 9.52
CA ILE A 163 16.34 13.83 8.45
C ILE A 163 14.85 13.68 8.13
N ASP A 164 14.51 13.83 6.86
CA ASP A 164 13.19 13.46 6.33
C ASP A 164 13.27 12.03 5.81
N PHE A 165 12.56 11.13 6.47
CA PHE A 165 12.41 9.74 6.06
C PHE A 165 11.13 9.57 5.26
N TYR A 166 11.25 9.02 4.06
CA TYR A 166 10.17 8.66 3.17
C TYR A 166 9.95 7.15 3.25
N VAL A 167 8.95 6.75 4.00
CA VAL A 167 8.54 5.35 4.14
C VAL A 167 7.55 5.05 3.03
N ARG A 168 7.90 4.14 2.14
CA ARG A 168 7.10 3.80 0.96
C ARG A 168 6.73 2.35 0.93
N ALA A 169 5.49 2.08 0.52
CA ALA A 169 5.03 0.77 0.12
C ALA A 169 4.50 0.83 -1.30
N CYS A 170 4.93 -0.10 -2.12
CA CYS A 170 4.41 -0.30 -3.47
C CYS A 170 3.96 -1.74 -3.63
N TRP A 171 2.86 -1.94 -4.37
CA TRP A 171 2.34 -3.26 -4.65
C TRP A 171 1.62 -3.31 -5.99
N THR A 172 1.54 -4.49 -6.55
CA THR A 172 0.76 -4.76 -7.74
C THR A 172 -0.63 -5.25 -7.31
N PRO A 173 -1.71 -4.47 -7.56
CA PRO A 173 -3.04 -4.89 -7.20
C PRO A 173 -3.40 -6.21 -7.88
N ARG A 174 -3.88 -7.21 -7.12
CA ARG A 174 -4.17 -8.57 -7.63
C ARG A 174 -5.23 -8.60 -8.73
N ILE A 175 -6.11 -7.61 -8.75
CA ILE A 175 -7.31 -7.62 -9.60
C ILE A 175 -7.29 -6.54 -10.67
N ALA A 176 -6.41 -5.56 -10.55
CA ALA A 176 -6.41 -4.38 -11.40
C ALA A 176 -5.07 -4.22 -12.13
N GLN A 177 -4.67 -5.21 -12.91
CA GLN A 177 -3.49 -5.10 -13.80
C GLN A 177 -3.55 -3.88 -14.74
N GLU A 178 -4.75 -3.31 -14.96
CA GLU A 178 -4.96 -2.11 -15.77
C GLU A 178 -4.85 -0.79 -15.00
N ILE A 179 -4.87 -0.79 -13.65
CA ILE A 179 -4.92 0.45 -12.82
C ILE A 179 -3.52 0.94 -12.45
N GLY A 180 -2.49 0.19 -12.82
CA GLY A 180 -1.12 0.53 -12.44
C GLY A 180 -0.77 0.08 -11.01
N GLN A 181 0.43 0.41 -10.59
CA GLN A 181 1.01 0.02 -9.31
C GLN A 181 0.37 0.80 -8.15
N GLY A 182 -0.03 0.08 -7.09
CA GLY A 182 -0.48 0.71 -5.86
C GLY A 182 0.71 1.34 -5.14
N ARG A 183 0.51 2.53 -4.56
CA ARG A 183 1.54 3.25 -3.81
C ARG A 183 0.96 3.87 -2.55
N LEU A 184 1.71 3.77 -1.48
CA LEU A 184 1.51 4.50 -0.24
C LEU A 184 2.83 5.10 0.22
N GLU A 185 2.79 6.32 0.75
CA GLU A 185 3.96 7.00 1.29
C GLU A 185 3.60 7.70 2.61
N SER A 186 4.52 7.64 3.56
CA SER A 186 4.48 8.42 4.79
C SER A 186 5.82 9.10 4.97
N THR A 187 5.81 10.37 5.39
CA THR A 187 7.03 11.13 5.67
C THR A 187 7.16 11.33 7.17
N VAL A 188 8.33 11.01 7.70
CA VAL A 188 8.68 11.19 9.12
C VAL A 188 9.89 12.09 9.20
N ARG A 189 9.81 13.18 9.97
CA ARG A 189 10.94 14.03 10.29
C ARG A 189 11.50 13.68 11.63
N VAL A 190 12.82 13.51 11.69
CA VAL A 190 13.57 13.24 12.90
C VAL A 190 14.69 14.26 13.02
N TYR A 191 14.83 14.86 14.20
CA TYR A 191 15.93 15.77 14.52
C TYR A 191 17.08 14.96 15.07
N TYR A 192 18.28 15.23 14.59
CA TYR A 192 19.49 14.63 15.11
C TYR A 192 20.45 15.72 15.63
N ARG A 193 21.22 15.36 16.64
CA ARG A 193 22.36 16.18 17.07
C ARG A 193 23.62 15.56 16.49
N GLU A 194 24.43 16.37 15.84
CA GLU A 194 25.81 15.99 15.57
C GLU A 194 26.52 16.13 16.92
N ASP A 195 26.64 15.02 17.65
CA ASP A 195 27.50 14.98 18.83
C ASP A 195 28.93 15.18 18.31
N GLY A 196 29.54 16.36 18.64
CA GLY A 196 30.89 16.74 18.31
C GLY A 196 31.94 15.90 19.08
#